data_997e6b8944e93aad55aac06b9060efaa
#
_entry.id   997e6b8944e93aad55aac06b9060efaa
#
_cell.length_a   1.000
_cell.length_b   1.000
_cell.length_c   1.000
_cell.angle_alpha   90.00
_cell.angle_beta   90.00
_cell.angle_gamma   90.00
#
_symmetry.space_group_name_H-M   'P 1'
#
loop_
_entity.id
_entity.type
_entity.pdbx_description
1 polymer ?
#
loop_
_entity_poly.entity_id
_entity_poly.type
_entity_poly.pdbx_seq_one_letter_code
_entity_poly.pdbx_strand_id
1 'polypeptide(L)'
;NLVLTFREDMNISEGNEGDIFLQNDILSLNIDRPSPGIKTFIEKLNGDGGTEDELADMVTEMDGLQGVSLFYYYLERFFRLSVICRTICYHGKPFATFEPFSYYFIWKDSDELKDEKFVLSRFALIRREKNRFIMESPLSFCRIILHNGFDIINFLYKEHTGEDIYKLTGMEKHTVNGFLSLLVNNNFLVKPEEEEKNETLQQWEFHDLLFHSRHRIGRHNYPNGATYPFLNKIDPQPAFKKPAGTGINLFKPDMEKLMTDDYPFSLIVEERESVRSYGDIPVTVEQLGEFLYRTYRIKEVKDSADGGEMYQVTVRPCAGGGACYELEIYPVINKCEGLSSGIYHYDPLNHRLHRLTERNETVEALINRAHVSAVKLCY
;
A
#
# COMPACT_ATOMS: atom_id res chain seq x y z
N ASN A 1 -5.29 17.08 -27.27
CA ASN A 1 -4.06 17.80 -26.84
C ASN A 1 -3.59 17.20 -25.51
N LEU A 2 -2.27 17.10 -25.34
CA LEU A 2 -1.62 16.53 -24.18
C LEU A 2 -0.99 17.68 -23.38
N VAL A 3 -1.59 18.02 -22.23
CA VAL A 3 -1.15 19.12 -21.38
C VAL A 3 -0.22 18.58 -20.29
N LEU A 4 0.90 19.28 -20.07
CA LEU A 4 1.90 18.98 -19.06
C LEU A 4 1.68 19.87 -17.83
N THR A 5 1.71 19.28 -16.65
CA THR A 5 1.67 19.98 -15.36
C THR A 5 2.61 19.29 -14.37
N PHE A 6 3.01 19.98 -13.33
CA PHE A 6 3.60 19.29 -12.18
C PHE A 6 2.57 18.46 -11.42
N ARG A 7 3.05 17.50 -10.67
CA ARG A 7 2.25 16.76 -9.68
C ARG A 7 1.77 17.70 -8.58
N GLU A 8 0.58 17.43 -8.03
CA GLU A 8 -0.03 18.24 -6.95
C GLU A 8 0.79 18.31 -5.65
N ASP A 9 1.68 17.32 -5.42
CA ASP A 9 2.54 17.27 -4.22
C ASP A 9 3.84 18.09 -4.37
N MET A 10 4.08 18.73 -5.52
CA MET A 10 5.22 19.60 -5.73
C MET A 10 4.99 20.99 -5.12
N ASN A 11 5.88 21.37 -4.22
CA ASN A 11 5.93 22.73 -3.66
C ASN A 11 7.02 23.52 -4.38
N ILE A 12 6.67 24.71 -4.86
CA ILE A 12 7.58 25.62 -5.55
C ILE A 12 7.76 26.86 -4.70
N SER A 13 8.99 27.23 -4.44
CA SER A 13 9.34 28.44 -3.69
C SER A 13 10.52 29.17 -4.31
N GLU A 14 10.53 30.49 -4.17
CA GLU A 14 11.65 31.33 -4.63
C GLU A 14 12.64 31.58 -3.47
N GLY A 15 13.92 31.51 -3.80
CA GLY A 15 15.03 31.86 -2.89
C GLY A 15 15.38 33.35 -2.95
N ASN A 16 16.27 33.78 -2.07
CA ASN A 16 16.67 35.17 -1.90
C ASN A 16 17.41 35.77 -3.12
N GLU A 17 18.01 34.97 -3.97
CA GLU A 17 18.79 35.40 -5.14
C GLU A 17 18.08 35.13 -6.49
N GLY A 18 16.79 34.77 -6.45
CA GLY A 18 16.02 34.44 -7.65
C GLY A 18 16.10 32.97 -8.05
N ASP A 19 16.65 32.12 -7.18
CA ASP A 19 16.66 30.67 -7.36
C ASP A 19 15.26 30.10 -7.18
N ILE A 20 14.96 28.98 -7.83
CA ILE A 20 13.69 28.26 -7.68
C ILE A 20 13.97 26.91 -7.03
N PHE A 21 13.24 26.65 -5.94
CA PHE A 21 13.24 25.35 -5.25
C PHE A 21 11.96 24.60 -5.58
N LEU A 22 12.12 23.36 -6.11
CA LEU A 22 11.05 22.40 -6.29
C LEU A 22 11.23 21.28 -5.28
N GLN A 23 10.23 21.07 -4.42
CA GLN A 23 10.33 20.12 -3.31
C GLN A 23 9.06 19.33 -3.13
N ASN A 24 9.20 18.07 -2.74
CA ASN A 24 8.18 17.26 -2.12
C ASN A 24 8.81 16.39 -1.02
N ASP A 25 8.07 15.43 -0.45
CA ASP A 25 8.56 14.58 0.63
C ASP A 25 9.78 13.72 0.27
N ILE A 26 10.08 13.54 -1.03
CA ILE A 26 11.12 12.64 -1.53
C ILE A 26 12.22 13.40 -2.29
N LEU A 27 11.87 14.52 -2.92
CA LEU A 27 12.72 15.26 -3.86
C LEU A 27 12.94 16.68 -3.40
N SER A 28 14.18 17.15 -3.53
CA SER A 28 14.54 18.56 -3.46
C SER A 28 15.45 18.91 -4.64
N LEU A 29 15.01 19.84 -5.47
CA LEU A 29 15.73 20.32 -6.65
C LEU A 29 15.87 21.82 -6.58
N ASN A 30 17.11 22.32 -6.73
CA ASN A 30 17.39 23.74 -6.89
C ASN A 30 17.67 24.05 -8.36
N ILE A 31 17.14 25.17 -8.83
CA ILE A 31 17.39 25.77 -10.15
C ILE A 31 17.96 27.16 -9.90
N ASP A 32 19.26 27.30 -10.09
CA ASP A 32 19.97 28.54 -9.81
C ASP A 32 19.67 29.58 -10.88
N ARG A 33 19.11 30.70 -10.47
CA ARG A 33 18.87 31.90 -11.31
C ARG A 33 18.33 31.57 -12.71
N PRO A 34 17.17 30.91 -12.83
CA PRO A 34 16.61 30.56 -14.14
C PRO A 34 16.36 31.83 -14.97
N SER A 35 16.50 31.70 -16.26
CA SER A 35 16.11 32.76 -17.21
C SER A 35 14.61 33.06 -17.10
N PRO A 36 14.15 34.24 -17.54
CA PRO A 36 12.73 34.61 -17.47
C PRO A 36 11.81 33.57 -18.12
N GLY A 37 12.16 33.03 -19.28
CA GLY A 37 11.38 32.00 -19.95
C GLY A 37 11.33 30.70 -19.18
N ILE A 38 12.44 30.24 -18.59
CA ILE A 38 12.47 29.04 -17.75
C ILE A 38 11.68 29.25 -16.46
N LYS A 39 11.73 30.45 -15.85
CA LYS A 39 10.90 30.76 -14.68
C LYS A 39 9.42 30.67 -15.04
N THR A 40 8.97 31.29 -16.11
CA THR A 40 7.58 31.28 -16.58
C THR A 40 7.15 29.84 -16.97
N PHE A 41 8.03 29.05 -17.55
CA PHE A 41 7.78 27.62 -17.83
C PHE A 41 7.47 26.83 -16.55
N ILE A 42 8.26 27.02 -15.49
CA ILE A 42 8.04 26.37 -14.18
C ILE A 42 6.72 26.84 -13.56
N GLU A 43 6.44 28.14 -13.61
CA GLU A 43 5.17 28.70 -13.13
C GLU A 43 3.96 28.13 -13.88
N LYS A 44 4.07 27.99 -15.20
CA LYS A 44 3.06 27.37 -16.05
C LYS A 44 2.81 25.92 -15.67
N LEU A 45 3.85 25.12 -15.50
CA LEU A 45 3.73 23.73 -15.05
C LEU A 45 3.07 23.60 -13.67
N ASN A 46 3.28 24.59 -12.79
CA ASN A 46 2.66 24.63 -11.46
C ASN A 46 1.21 25.12 -11.46
N GLY A 47 0.78 25.71 -12.54
CA GLY A 47 -0.58 26.25 -12.73
C GLY A 47 -1.43 25.39 -13.66
N ASP A 48 -1.89 26.02 -14.73
CA ASP A 48 -2.77 25.42 -15.73
C ASP A 48 -2.04 24.54 -16.78
N GLY A 49 -0.71 24.57 -16.76
CA GLY A 49 0.14 23.80 -17.66
C GLY A 49 0.15 24.33 -19.09
N GLY A 50 0.56 23.49 -20.01
CA GLY A 50 0.55 23.74 -21.44
C GLY A 50 0.97 22.50 -22.23
N THR A 51 0.73 22.50 -23.51
CA THR A 51 1.33 21.50 -24.41
C THR A 51 2.83 21.74 -24.53
N GLU A 52 3.59 20.72 -24.92
CA GLU A 52 5.03 20.86 -25.10
C GLU A 52 5.37 21.98 -26.09
N ASP A 53 4.63 22.06 -27.21
CA ASP A 53 4.83 23.09 -28.23
C ASP A 53 4.52 24.50 -27.67
N GLU A 54 3.40 24.68 -26.98
CA GLU A 54 3.02 25.97 -26.36
C GLU A 54 4.07 26.46 -25.34
N LEU A 55 4.61 25.52 -24.54
CA LEU A 55 5.63 25.83 -23.54
C LEU A 55 6.99 26.16 -24.20
N ALA A 56 7.35 25.45 -25.27
CA ALA A 56 8.56 25.69 -26.01
C ALA A 56 8.51 27.04 -26.76
N ASP A 57 7.38 27.35 -27.39
CA ASP A 57 7.16 28.63 -28.07
C ASP A 57 7.26 29.81 -27.09
N MET A 58 6.62 29.69 -25.94
CA MET A 58 6.67 30.71 -24.88
C MET A 58 8.12 30.97 -24.40
N VAL A 59 8.90 29.91 -24.17
CA VAL A 59 10.31 30.07 -23.76
C VAL A 59 11.14 30.66 -24.91
N THR A 60 10.84 30.30 -26.18
CA THR A 60 11.52 30.83 -27.35
C THR A 60 11.28 32.34 -27.50
N GLU A 61 10.05 32.79 -27.28
CA GLU A 61 9.69 34.24 -27.32
C GLU A 61 10.42 35.05 -26.24
N MET A 62 10.61 34.48 -25.05
CA MET A 62 11.22 35.21 -23.93
C MET A 62 12.77 35.13 -23.92
N ASP A 63 13.34 33.98 -24.23
CA ASP A 63 14.77 33.71 -24.03
C ASP A 63 15.53 33.45 -25.37
N GLY A 64 14.81 33.45 -26.49
CA GLY A 64 15.36 33.12 -27.80
C GLY A 64 15.73 31.64 -27.94
N LEU A 65 16.46 31.32 -29.01
CA LEU A 65 16.85 29.92 -29.30
C LEU A 65 17.74 29.28 -28.23
N GLN A 66 18.47 30.08 -27.45
CA GLN A 66 19.25 29.52 -26.31
C GLN A 66 18.36 29.02 -25.18
N GLY A 67 17.22 29.65 -24.96
CA GLY A 67 16.23 29.21 -23.97
C GLY A 67 15.64 27.84 -24.31
N VAL A 68 15.47 27.51 -25.60
CA VAL A 68 14.92 26.22 -26.05
C VAL A 68 15.75 25.03 -25.56
N SER A 69 17.07 25.15 -25.61
CA SER A 69 17.96 24.08 -25.12
C SER A 69 17.83 23.84 -23.63
N LEU A 70 17.67 24.93 -22.85
CA LEU A 70 17.44 24.85 -21.40
C LEU A 70 16.04 24.29 -21.10
N PHE A 71 15.02 24.69 -21.88
CA PHE A 71 13.67 24.16 -21.76
C PHE A 71 13.67 22.63 -21.88
N TYR A 72 14.21 22.07 -22.96
CA TYR A 72 14.27 20.62 -23.16
C TYR A 72 15.14 19.92 -22.11
N TYR A 73 16.23 20.53 -21.67
CA TYR A 73 17.05 20.01 -20.58
C TYR A 73 16.23 19.87 -19.28
N TYR A 74 15.49 20.90 -18.88
CA TYR A 74 14.68 20.85 -17.66
C TYR A 74 13.45 19.95 -17.82
N LEU A 75 12.78 19.99 -18.97
CA LEU A 75 11.64 19.13 -19.26
C LEU A 75 12.03 17.65 -19.16
N GLU A 76 13.12 17.25 -19.80
CA GLU A 76 13.65 15.89 -19.72
C GLU A 76 14.04 15.52 -18.27
N ARG A 77 14.66 16.44 -17.56
CA ARG A 77 14.99 16.24 -16.15
C ARG A 77 13.75 16.03 -15.29
N PHE A 78 12.70 16.80 -15.51
CA PHE A 78 11.44 16.67 -14.79
C PHE A 78 10.72 15.35 -15.12
N PHE A 79 10.78 14.91 -16.37
CA PHE A 79 10.28 13.59 -16.74
C PHE A 79 11.04 12.46 -16.05
N ARG A 80 12.37 12.51 -16.01
CA ARG A 80 13.19 11.50 -15.29
C ARG A 80 12.94 11.49 -13.79
N LEU A 81 12.62 12.62 -13.21
CA LEU A 81 12.27 12.72 -11.79
C LEU A 81 10.82 12.33 -11.49
N SER A 82 10.04 11.98 -12.52
CA SER A 82 8.64 11.57 -12.40
C SER A 82 7.75 12.62 -11.72
N VAL A 83 8.03 13.90 -11.95
CA VAL A 83 7.27 15.03 -11.38
C VAL A 83 6.28 15.66 -12.36
N ILE A 84 6.28 15.23 -13.63
CA ILE A 84 5.36 15.73 -14.67
C ILE A 84 4.18 14.77 -14.82
N CYS A 85 2.98 15.35 -14.77
CA CYS A 85 1.73 14.73 -15.18
C CYS A 85 1.45 14.99 -16.66
N ARG A 86 0.78 14.06 -17.32
CA ARG A 86 0.25 14.21 -18.68
C ARG A 86 -1.28 14.16 -18.63
N THR A 87 -1.92 15.25 -19.02
CA THR A 87 -3.39 15.33 -19.07
C THR A 87 -3.87 15.32 -20.51
N ILE A 88 -4.70 14.34 -20.85
CA ILE A 88 -5.44 14.34 -22.11
C ILE A 88 -6.63 15.30 -21.94
N CYS A 89 -6.74 16.25 -22.87
CA CYS A 89 -7.87 17.18 -22.93
C CYS A 89 -8.78 16.82 -24.12
N TYR A 90 -10.09 16.83 -23.89
CA TYR A 90 -11.12 16.66 -24.89
C TYR A 90 -12.09 17.84 -24.86
N HIS A 91 -12.28 18.51 -26.00
CA HIS A 91 -13.03 19.78 -26.09
C HIS A 91 -12.61 20.84 -25.07
N GLY A 92 -11.28 20.98 -24.86
CA GLY A 92 -10.70 21.96 -23.94
C GLY A 92 -10.87 21.62 -22.45
N LYS A 93 -11.39 20.44 -22.11
CA LYS A 93 -11.56 19.98 -20.72
C LYS A 93 -10.68 18.77 -20.42
N PRO A 94 -10.16 18.67 -19.20
CA PRO A 94 -9.44 17.50 -18.77
C PRO A 94 -10.31 16.23 -18.92
N PHE A 95 -9.77 15.23 -19.59
CA PHE A 95 -10.40 13.93 -19.78
C PHE A 95 -9.82 12.88 -18.83
N ALA A 96 -8.50 12.73 -18.83
CA ALA A 96 -7.76 11.87 -17.91
C ALA A 96 -6.37 12.43 -17.68
N THR A 97 -5.90 12.42 -16.42
CA THR A 97 -4.54 12.83 -16.04
C THR A 97 -3.74 11.61 -15.60
N PHE A 98 -2.64 11.36 -16.26
CA PHE A 98 -1.66 10.33 -15.91
C PHE A 98 -0.64 10.95 -14.97
N GLU A 99 -0.61 10.47 -13.73
CA GLU A 99 0.26 10.98 -12.66
C GLU A 99 1.24 9.87 -12.23
N PRO A 100 2.53 9.99 -12.57
CA PRO A 100 3.56 9.09 -12.06
C PRO A 100 3.72 9.29 -10.55
N PHE A 101 4.01 8.20 -9.82
CA PHE A 101 4.20 8.27 -8.38
C PHE A 101 5.50 7.60 -7.90
N SER A 102 6.26 7.05 -8.81
CA SER A 102 7.49 6.33 -8.49
C SER A 102 8.65 6.85 -9.34
N TYR A 103 9.83 6.93 -8.74
CA TYR A 103 11.07 7.23 -9.46
C TYR A 103 11.52 6.12 -10.44
N TYR A 104 10.86 4.97 -10.42
CA TYR A 104 11.03 3.92 -11.44
C TYR A 104 10.16 4.14 -12.67
N PHE A 105 9.28 5.14 -12.64
CA PHE A 105 8.40 5.43 -13.76
C PHE A 105 9.20 6.01 -14.95
N ILE A 106 8.93 5.52 -16.14
CA ILE A 106 9.52 6.02 -17.39
C ILE A 106 8.37 6.25 -18.37
N TRP A 107 8.26 7.48 -18.89
CA TRP A 107 7.37 7.76 -19.98
C TRP A 107 7.85 7.01 -21.23
N LYS A 108 6.93 6.26 -21.83
CA LYS A 108 7.14 5.66 -23.14
C LYS A 108 6.43 6.53 -24.18
N ASP A 109 7.03 6.68 -25.35
CA ASP A 109 6.36 7.31 -26.47
C ASP A 109 5.14 6.48 -26.87
N SER A 110 4.10 7.16 -27.33
CA SER A 110 2.89 6.49 -27.79
C SER A 110 3.18 5.83 -29.14
N ASP A 111 3.37 4.52 -29.13
CA ASP A 111 3.31 3.76 -30.37
C ASP A 111 1.88 3.87 -30.95
N GLU A 112 1.77 3.95 -32.28
CA GLU A 112 0.48 3.81 -32.93
C GLU A 112 -0.11 2.46 -32.53
N LEU A 113 -1.30 2.52 -31.90
CA LEU A 113 -2.04 1.30 -31.62
C LEU A 113 -2.34 0.60 -32.93
N LYS A 114 -1.73 -0.56 -33.12
CA LYS A 114 -2.11 -1.46 -34.20
C LYS A 114 -3.59 -1.84 -34.02
N ASP A 115 -4.19 -2.36 -35.07
CA ASP A 115 -5.58 -2.86 -35.02
C ASP A 115 -5.66 -4.16 -34.20
N GLU A 116 -5.21 -4.08 -32.95
CA GLU A 116 -5.19 -5.15 -31.95
C GLU A 116 -6.30 -4.94 -30.94
N LYS A 117 -6.79 -6.04 -30.39
CA LYS A 117 -7.77 -6.01 -29.30
C LYS A 117 -7.08 -5.86 -27.97
N PHE A 118 -7.71 -5.06 -27.11
CA PHE A 118 -7.29 -4.84 -25.74
C PHE A 118 -8.44 -5.06 -24.77
N VAL A 119 -8.11 -5.35 -23.54
CA VAL A 119 -9.03 -5.48 -22.42
C VAL A 119 -8.40 -4.83 -21.19
N LEU A 120 -9.23 -4.35 -20.27
CA LEU A 120 -8.74 -3.81 -18.99
C LEU A 120 -8.04 -4.92 -18.19
N SER A 121 -6.84 -4.62 -17.70
CA SER A 121 -6.11 -5.53 -16.81
C SER A 121 -6.98 -5.94 -15.61
N ARG A 122 -6.98 -7.24 -15.28
CA ARG A 122 -7.69 -7.76 -14.11
C ARG A 122 -7.14 -7.22 -12.78
N PHE A 123 -5.95 -6.61 -12.81
CA PHE A 123 -5.33 -5.96 -11.67
C PHE A 123 -5.62 -4.46 -11.58
N ALA A 124 -6.29 -3.87 -12.57
CA ALA A 124 -6.72 -2.48 -12.52
C ALA A 124 -7.89 -2.32 -11.54
N LEU A 125 -7.85 -1.26 -10.74
CA LEU A 125 -8.93 -0.91 -9.83
C LEU A 125 -9.26 0.57 -9.92
N ILE A 126 -10.53 0.90 -9.69
CA ILE A 126 -11.01 2.28 -9.64
C ILE A 126 -11.57 2.52 -8.24
N ARG A 127 -11.13 3.62 -7.63
CA ARG A 127 -11.62 4.06 -6.33
C ARG A 127 -11.86 5.56 -6.28
N ARG A 128 -12.70 6.00 -5.35
CA ARG A 128 -12.85 7.42 -5.04
C ARG A 128 -11.72 7.88 -4.12
N GLU A 129 -11.08 9.02 -4.47
CA GLU A 129 -10.19 9.75 -3.59
C GLU A 129 -10.64 11.22 -3.54
N LYS A 130 -11.02 11.70 -2.36
CA LYS A 130 -11.66 13.01 -2.20
C LYS A 130 -12.88 13.15 -3.14
N ASN A 131 -12.84 14.07 -4.10
CA ASN A 131 -13.92 14.36 -5.03
C ASN A 131 -13.63 13.85 -6.46
N ARG A 132 -12.70 12.93 -6.63
CA ARG A 132 -12.29 12.41 -7.93
C ARG A 132 -12.20 10.88 -7.93
N PHE A 133 -12.27 10.29 -9.11
CA PHE A 133 -12.00 8.88 -9.31
C PHE A 133 -10.56 8.68 -9.76
N ILE A 134 -9.93 7.68 -9.16
CA ILE A 134 -8.56 7.29 -9.48
C ILE A 134 -8.56 5.85 -9.93
N MET A 135 -7.90 5.58 -11.06
CA MET A 135 -7.59 4.23 -11.50
C MET A 135 -6.14 3.92 -11.20
N GLU A 136 -5.90 2.78 -10.57
CA GLU A 136 -4.59 2.30 -10.14
C GLU A 136 -4.40 0.83 -10.55
N SER A 137 -3.15 0.41 -10.66
CA SER A 137 -2.78 -1.00 -10.83
C SER A 137 -1.49 -1.30 -10.06
N PRO A 138 -1.38 -2.44 -9.38
CA PRO A 138 -0.12 -2.88 -8.77
C PRO A 138 0.99 -3.15 -9.81
N LEU A 139 0.64 -3.25 -11.08
CA LEU A 139 1.59 -3.43 -12.20
C LEU A 139 2.11 -2.10 -12.75
N SER A 140 1.50 -0.97 -12.37
CA SER A 140 1.86 0.36 -12.86
C SER A 140 2.63 1.17 -11.81
N PHE A 141 3.46 2.09 -12.27
CA PHE A 141 4.09 3.15 -11.47
C PHE A 141 3.43 4.52 -11.71
N CYS A 142 2.26 4.50 -12.34
CA CYS A 142 1.45 5.65 -12.64
C CYS A 142 0.02 5.41 -12.15
N ARG A 143 -0.66 6.44 -11.67
CA ARG A 143 -2.10 6.42 -11.42
C ARG A 143 -2.80 7.34 -12.40
N ILE A 144 -4.08 7.11 -12.62
CA ILE A 144 -4.87 7.90 -13.56
C ILE A 144 -6.00 8.58 -12.81
N ILE A 145 -6.05 9.89 -12.87
CA ILE A 145 -7.20 10.68 -12.41
C ILE A 145 -8.22 10.72 -13.54
N LEU A 146 -9.37 10.10 -13.32
CA LEU A 146 -10.45 10.05 -14.30
C LEU A 146 -11.37 11.27 -14.10
N HIS A 147 -11.35 12.20 -15.06
CA HIS A 147 -12.28 13.33 -15.08
C HIS A 147 -13.57 12.93 -15.82
N ASN A 148 -13.45 12.64 -17.13
CA ASN A 148 -14.52 12.13 -17.97
C ASN A 148 -14.13 10.83 -18.69
N GLY A 149 -13.02 10.22 -18.33
CA GLY A 149 -12.46 9.01 -18.95
C GLY A 149 -13.30 7.74 -18.76
N PHE A 150 -14.33 7.78 -17.91
CA PHE A 150 -15.25 6.67 -17.73
C PHE A 150 -15.99 6.27 -19.00
N ASP A 151 -16.26 7.21 -19.89
CA ASP A 151 -16.96 6.95 -21.15
C ASP A 151 -16.24 5.91 -22.01
N ILE A 152 -14.91 5.86 -21.94
CA ILE A 152 -14.11 4.82 -22.59
C ILE A 152 -13.95 3.58 -21.69
N ILE A 153 -13.62 3.76 -20.42
CA ILE A 153 -13.36 2.65 -19.49
C ILE A 153 -14.55 1.70 -19.38
N ASN A 154 -15.77 2.21 -19.48
CA ASN A 154 -16.99 1.42 -19.43
C ASN A 154 -17.11 0.35 -20.53
N PHE A 155 -16.34 0.45 -21.60
CA PHE A 155 -16.32 -0.57 -22.66
C PHE A 155 -15.17 -1.56 -22.50
N LEU A 156 -14.10 -1.18 -21.81
CA LEU A 156 -12.84 -1.94 -21.73
C LEU A 156 -12.89 -3.19 -20.84
N TYR A 157 -14.05 -3.50 -20.23
CA TYR A 157 -14.26 -4.79 -19.56
C TYR A 157 -14.42 -5.97 -20.55
N LYS A 158 -14.55 -5.66 -21.84
CA LYS A 158 -14.55 -6.61 -22.95
C LYS A 158 -13.45 -6.26 -23.94
N GLU A 159 -13.12 -7.22 -24.77
CA GLU A 159 -12.14 -7.05 -25.85
C GLU A 159 -12.65 -6.08 -26.92
N HIS A 160 -11.91 -5.01 -27.13
CA HIS A 160 -12.16 -4.04 -28.20
C HIS A 160 -10.88 -3.60 -28.87
N THR A 161 -10.99 -3.26 -30.17
CA THR A 161 -9.97 -2.50 -30.88
C THR A 161 -10.15 -0.99 -30.62
N GLY A 162 -9.14 -0.17 -30.92
CA GLY A 162 -9.30 1.29 -30.88
C GLY A 162 -10.44 1.77 -31.78
N GLU A 163 -10.63 1.13 -32.94
CA GLU A 163 -11.71 1.44 -33.88
C GLU A 163 -13.11 1.14 -33.31
N ASP A 164 -13.24 0.04 -32.54
CA ASP A 164 -14.49 -0.28 -31.85
C ASP A 164 -14.83 0.79 -30.80
N ILE A 165 -13.86 1.20 -29.98
CA ILE A 165 -14.06 2.23 -28.96
C ILE A 165 -14.43 3.58 -29.59
N TYR A 166 -13.74 3.97 -30.66
CA TYR A 166 -14.09 5.16 -31.42
C TYR A 166 -15.55 5.15 -31.89
N LYS A 167 -16.03 4.01 -32.45
CA LYS A 167 -17.42 3.87 -32.92
C LYS A 167 -18.44 3.88 -31.76
N LEU A 168 -18.09 3.26 -30.62
CA LEU A 168 -18.98 3.17 -29.46
C LEU A 168 -19.13 4.51 -28.73
N THR A 169 -18.05 5.29 -28.65
CA THR A 169 -18.04 6.57 -27.92
C THR A 169 -18.39 7.77 -28.76
N GLY A 170 -18.19 7.68 -30.09
CA GLY A 170 -18.30 8.82 -31.01
C GLY A 170 -17.23 9.89 -30.81
N MET A 171 -16.19 9.60 -30.01
CA MET A 171 -15.08 10.53 -29.74
C MET A 171 -14.10 10.57 -30.93
N GLU A 172 -13.31 11.65 -31.01
CA GLU A 172 -12.27 11.78 -32.05
C GLU A 172 -11.24 10.65 -31.93
N LYS A 173 -10.90 10.05 -33.07
CA LYS A 173 -9.96 8.91 -33.16
C LYS A 173 -8.61 9.21 -32.50
N HIS A 174 -8.09 10.42 -32.67
CA HIS A 174 -6.84 10.87 -32.06
C HIS A 174 -6.93 10.85 -30.51
N THR A 175 -8.01 11.35 -29.91
CA THR A 175 -8.20 11.35 -28.45
C THR A 175 -8.30 9.94 -27.90
N VAL A 176 -9.08 9.08 -28.56
CA VAL A 176 -9.22 7.67 -28.18
C VAL A 176 -7.87 6.96 -28.25
N ASN A 177 -7.17 7.05 -29.38
CA ASN A 177 -5.87 6.40 -29.55
C ASN A 177 -4.85 6.90 -28.54
N GLY A 178 -4.76 8.22 -28.31
CA GLY A 178 -3.87 8.78 -27.31
C GLY A 178 -4.14 8.23 -25.90
N PHE A 179 -5.41 8.12 -25.52
CA PHE A 179 -5.78 7.56 -24.22
C PHE A 179 -5.46 6.07 -24.11
N LEU A 180 -5.87 5.27 -25.11
CA LEU A 180 -5.61 3.84 -25.11
C LEU A 180 -4.11 3.53 -25.12
N SER A 181 -3.30 4.27 -25.90
CA SER A 181 -1.84 4.12 -25.93
C SER A 181 -1.23 4.36 -24.54
N LEU A 182 -1.67 5.41 -23.84
CA LEU A 182 -1.20 5.67 -22.49
C LEU A 182 -1.65 4.57 -21.50
N LEU A 183 -2.84 4.01 -21.67
CA LEU A 183 -3.31 2.88 -20.85
C LEU A 183 -2.47 1.61 -21.08
N VAL A 184 -2.15 1.30 -22.34
CA VAL A 184 -1.29 0.16 -22.71
C VAL A 184 0.12 0.35 -22.17
N ASN A 185 0.73 1.49 -22.41
CA ASN A 185 2.09 1.80 -21.97
C ASN A 185 2.27 1.78 -20.44
N ASN A 186 1.18 1.96 -19.71
CA ASN A 186 1.16 1.97 -18.25
C ASN A 186 0.55 0.71 -17.62
N ASN A 187 0.40 -0.37 -18.39
CA ASN A 187 -0.13 -1.66 -17.93
C ASN A 187 -1.54 -1.61 -17.32
N PHE A 188 -2.39 -0.72 -17.84
CA PHE A 188 -3.83 -0.71 -17.52
C PHE A 188 -4.65 -1.47 -18.56
N LEU A 189 -4.16 -1.52 -19.80
CA LEU A 189 -4.69 -2.37 -20.85
C LEU A 189 -3.68 -3.43 -21.26
N VAL A 190 -4.19 -4.62 -21.51
CA VAL A 190 -3.43 -5.79 -21.93
C VAL A 190 -4.08 -6.44 -23.14
N LYS A 191 -3.33 -7.26 -23.87
CA LYS A 191 -3.92 -8.12 -24.89
C LYS A 191 -4.79 -9.19 -24.24
N PRO A 192 -5.87 -9.65 -24.93
CA PRO A 192 -6.68 -10.75 -24.39
C PRO A 192 -5.82 -11.96 -24.04
N GLU A 193 -6.11 -12.56 -22.89
CA GLU A 193 -5.42 -13.73 -22.32
C GLU A 193 -3.93 -13.52 -22.01
N GLU A 194 -3.41 -12.30 -22.09
CA GLU A 194 -1.98 -12.05 -21.82
C GLU A 194 -1.62 -12.32 -20.35
N GLU A 195 -2.46 -11.90 -19.42
CA GLU A 195 -2.24 -12.11 -17.99
C GLU A 195 -2.46 -13.57 -17.59
N GLU A 196 -3.42 -14.25 -18.22
CA GLU A 196 -3.72 -15.67 -18.01
C GLU A 196 -2.63 -16.59 -18.57
N LYS A 197 -1.92 -16.14 -19.61
CA LYS A 197 -0.79 -16.89 -20.19
C LYS A 197 0.56 -16.57 -19.53
N ASN A 198 0.64 -15.49 -18.76
CA ASN A 198 1.86 -15.11 -18.05
C ASN A 198 2.03 -15.97 -16.80
N GLU A 199 3.05 -16.85 -16.78
CA GLU A 199 3.32 -17.79 -15.69
C GLU A 199 3.45 -17.12 -14.32
N THR A 200 3.93 -15.89 -14.24
CA THR A 200 4.05 -15.16 -12.99
C THR A 200 2.71 -14.55 -12.58
N LEU A 201 2.01 -13.88 -13.50
CA LEU A 201 0.78 -13.16 -13.16
C LEU A 201 -0.38 -14.10 -12.83
N GLN A 202 -0.47 -15.27 -13.48
CA GLN A 202 -1.52 -16.25 -13.19
C GLN A 202 -1.48 -16.80 -11.75
N GLN A 203 -0.33 -16.72 -11.07
CA GLN A 203 -0.15 -17.17 -9.67
C GLN A 203 -0.59 -16.12 -8.64
N TRP A 204 -0.86 -14.89 -9.08
CA TRP A 204 -1.27 -13.81 -8.18
C TRP A 204 -2.78 -13.65 -8.14
N GLU A 205 -3.35 -13.68 -6.95
CA GLU A 205 -4.65 -13.10 -6.68
C GLU A 205 -4.56 -11.57 -6.69
N PHE A 206 -5.67 -10.90 -7.08
CA PHE A 206 -5.74 -9.44 -7.15
C PHE A 206 -5.35 -8.77 -5.82
N HIS A 207 -5.91 -9.24 -4.71
CA HIS A 207 -5.68 -8.66 -3.39
C HIS A 207 -4.25 -8.89 -2.90
N ASP A 208 -3.68 -10.06 -3.18
CA ASP A 208 -2.32 -10.40 -2.76
C ASP A 208 -1.29 -9.54 -3.49
N LEU A 209 -1.45 -9.35 -4.80
CA LEU A 209 -0.56 -8.50 -5.58
C LEU A 209 -0.71 -7.03 -5.19
N LEU A 210 -1.95 -6.56 -4.94
CA LEU A 210 -2.21 -5.20 -4.47
C LEU A 210 -1.53 -4.97 -3.11
N PHE A 211 -1.73 -5.87 -2.14
CA PHE A 211 -1.08 -5.78 -0.83
C PHE A 211 0.44 -5.84 -0.95
N HIS A 212 0.97 -6.78 -1.73
CA HIS A 212 2.41 -6.92 -1.98
C HIS A 212 3.02 -5.63 -2.55
N SER A 213 2.34 -4.95 -3.47
CA SER A 213 2.83 -3.69 -4.03
C SER A 213 2.75 -2.53 -3.05
N ARG A 214 1.72 -2.49 -2.20
CA ARG A 214 1.42 -1.36 -1.31
C ARG A 214 2.37 -1.21 -0.12
N HIS A 215 3.03 -2.26 0.31
CA HIS A 215 4.01 -2.17 1.41
C HIS A 215 5.48 -2.19 0.94
N ARG A 216 5.71 -1.97 -0.36
CA ARG A 216 7.07 -1.88 -0.94
C ARG A 216 7.40 -0.44 -1.32
N ILE A 217 8.58 0.02 -0.87
CA ILE A 217 9.13 1.33 -1.25
C ILE A 217 9.25 1.42 -2.78
N GLY A 218 8.87 2.56 -3.34
CA GLY A 218 8.91 2.83 -4.79
C GLY A 218 7.71 2.29 -5.57
N ARG A 219 6.75 1.63 -4.92
CA ARG A 219 5.51 1.14 -5.55
C ARG A 219 4.29 2.03 -5.30
N HIS A 220 4.43 3.08 -4.53
CA HIS A 220 3.41 4.10 -4.25
C HIS A 220 4.09 5.35 -3.70
N ASN A 221 3.35 6.45 -3.67
CA ASN A 221 3.81 7.74 -3.12
C ASN A 221 3.26 8.02 -1.70
N TYR A 222 2.70 7.03 -1.03
CA TYR A 222 2.30 7.15 0.36
C TYR A 222 3.52 7.02 1.27
N PRO A 223 3.59 7.80 2.35
CA PRO A 223 4.68 7.70 3.30
C PRO A 223 4.69 6.31 3.96
N ASN A 224 5.89 5.81 4.24
CA ASN A 224 6.11 4.52 4.91
C ASN A 224 6.54 4.73 6.36
N GLY A 225 6.27 3.74 7.20
CA GLY A 225 6.70 3.72 8.59
C GLY A 225 5.84 4.57 9.51
N ALA A 226 6.41 5.04 10.61
CA ALA A 226 5.75 5.75 11.69
C ALA A 226 5.32 7.17 11.28
N THR A 227 4.25 7.27 10.52
CA THR A 227 3.74 8.55 9.98
C THR A 227 2.77 9.27 10.90
N TYR A 228 2.22 8.59 11.89
CA TYR A 228 1.32 9.12 12.91
C TYR A 228 0.21 10.06 12.40
N PRO A 229 -0.59 9.69 11.39
CA PRO A 229 -1.55 10.58 10.73
C PRO A 229 -2.66 11.09 11.64
N PHE A 230 -2.84 10.46 12.80
CA PHE A 230 -3.84 10.79 13.80
C PHE A 230 -3.25 11.36 15.10
N LEU A 231 -1.95 11.66 15.12
CA LEU A 231 -1.30 12.27 16.28
C LEU A 231 -2.04 13.56 16.68
N ASN A 232 -2.34 13.70 17.96
CA ASN A 232 -3.13 14.81 18.53
C ASN A 232 -4.57 14.96 17.98
N LYS A 233 -5.09 13.95 17.25
CA LYS A 233 -6.47 13.89 16.74
C LYS A 233 -7.27 12.75 17.36
N ILE A 234 -6.60 11.63 17.63
CA ILE A 234 -7.18 10.44 18.23
C ILE A 234 -6.21 10.00 19.32
N ASP A 235 -6.73 9.76 20.54
CA ASP A 235 -5.91 9.25 21.63
C ASP A 235 -5.31 7.87 21.26
N PRO A 236 -4.03 7.62 21.62
CA PRO A 236 -3.41 6.34 21.34
C PRO A 236 -4.15 5.22 22.08
N GLN A 237 -4.26 4.07 21.43
CA GLN A 237 -4.79 2.88 22.06
C GLN A 237 -3.87 2.43 23.21
N PRO A 238 -4.42 1.87 24.31
CA PRO A 238 -3.59 1.35 25.39
C PRO A 238 -2.69 0.22 24.86
N ALA A 239 -1.45 0.14 25.34
CA ALA A 239 -0.46 -0.85 24.92
C ALA A 239 -0.87 -2.31 25.20
N PHE A 240 -1.85 -2.50 26.05
CA PHE A 240 -2.54 -3.77 26.34
C PHE A 240 -3.92 -3.50 26.91
N LYS A 241 -4.85 -4.40 26.62
CA LYS A 241 -6.23 -4.31 27.11
C LYS A 241 -6.31 -4.84 28.53
N LYS A 242 -6.91 -4.06 29.44
CA LYS A 242 -7.18 -4.50 30.80
C LYS A 242 -8.46 -5.33 30.80
N PRO A 243 -8.41 -6.63 31.16
CA PRO A 243 -9.61 -7.45 31.19
C PRO A 243 -10.50 -7.09 32.38
N ALA A 244 -11.79 -7.35 32.21
CA ALA A 244 -12.78 -7.18 33.29
C ALA A 244 -12.95 -8.47 34.10
N GLY A 245 -13.35 -8.33 35.37
CA GLY A 245 -13.70 -9.45 36.23
C GLY A 245 -12.52 -10.17 36.88
N THR A 246 -12.84 -11.29 37.56
CA THR A 246 -11.83 -12.09 38.29
C THR A 246 -11.08 -13.01 37.34
N GLY A 247 -9.74 -12.90 37.34
CA GLY A 247 -8.88 -13.74 36.54
C GLY A 247 -8.44 -15.02 37.25
N ILE A 248 -8.25 -16.09 36.50
CA ILE A 248 -7.63 -17.34 36.92
C ILE A 248 -6.11 -17.17 36.81
N ASN A 249 -5.40 -17.30 37.92
CA ASN A 249 -3.93 -17.23 37.88
C ASN A 249 -3.38 -18.46 37.12
N LEU A 250 -2.43 -18.19 36.23
CA LEU A 250 -1.74 -19.24 35.50
C LEU A 250 -0.42 -19.60 36.17
N PHE A 251 0.07 -20.79 35.83
CA PHE A 251 1.39 -21.25 36.23
C PHE A 251 2.47 -20.38 35.62
N LYS A 252 3.43 -19.97 36.45
CA LYS A 252 4.63 -19.22 36.03
C LYS A 252 5.83 -20.14 36.20
N PRO A 253 6.50 -20.52 35.09
CA PRO A 253 7.68 -21.33 35.19
C PRO A 253 8.85 -20.57 35.84
N ASP A 254 9.75 -21.32 36.44
CA ASP A 254 11.04 -20.81 36.90
C ASP A 254 11.97 -20.58 35.69
N MET A 255 12.27 -19.31 35.42
CA MET A 255 13.06 -18.94 34.25
C MET A 255 14.54 -19.37 34.37
N GLU A 256 15.11 -19.44 35.56
CA GLU A 256 16.48 -19.90 35.75
C GLU A 256 16.58 -21.41 35.44
N LYS A 257 15.59 -22.15 35.91
CA LYS A 257 15.48 -23.58 35.61
C LYS A 257 15.27 -23.83 34.11
N LEU A 258 14.40 -23.07 33.47
CA LEU A 258 14.19 -23.19 32.02
C LEU A 258 15.45 -22.92 31.21
N MET A 259 16.25 -21.92 31.59
CA MET A 259 17.52 -21.63 30.88
C MET A 259 18.54 -22.76 30.99
N THR A 260 18.41 -23.64 31.98
CA THR A 260 19.28 -24.79 32.18
C THR A 260 18.74 -26.06 31.53
N ASP A 261 17.42 -26.28 31.64
CA ASP A 261 16.79 -27.55 31.32
C ASP A 261 16.20 -27.58 29.89
N ASP A 262 16.02 -26.41 29.25
CA ASP A 262 15.48 -26.34 27.88
C ASP A 262 16.45 -26.91 26.85
N TYR A 263 15.89 -27.55 25.83
CA TYR A 263 16.65 -28.02 24.69
C TYR A 263 17.35 -26.84 23.98
N PRO A 264 18.56 -27.02 23.47
CA PRO A 264 19.23 -26.03 22.64
C PRO A 264 18.34 -25.63 21.44
N PHE A 265 18.29 -24.33 21.14
CA PHE A 265 17.48 -23.81 20.04
C PHE A 265 17.78 -24.49 18.70
N SER A 266 19.03 -24.80 18.39
CA SER A 266 19.43 -25.50 17.17
C SER A 266 18.79 -26.89 17.07
N LEU A 267 18.72 -27.64 18.19
CA LEU A 267 18.09 -28.95 18.22
C LEU A 267 16.58 -28.86 17.94
N ILE A 268 15.92 -27.87 18.57
CA ILE A 268 14.48 -27.63 18.37
C ILE A 268 14.17 -27.30 16.89
N VAL A 269 15.00 -26.47 16.25
CA VAL A 269 14.81 -26.10 14.84
C VAL A 269 14.99 -27.28 13.91
N GLU A 270 16.02 -28.11 14.14
CA GLU A 270 16.34 -29.29 13.31
C GLU A 270 15.30 -30.41 13.48
N GLU A 271 14.81 -30.62 14.69
CA GLU A 271 13.87 -31.75 14.99
C GLU A 271 12.40 -31.33 14.81
N ARG A 272 12.09 -30.06 14.63
CA ARG A 272 10.71 -29.59 14.47
C ARG A 272 10.06 -30.20 13.23
N GLU A 273 9.00 -30.93 13.42
CA GLU A 273 8.15 -31.45 12.35
C GLU A 273 6.67 -31.05 12.58
N SER A 274 5.87 -31.15 11.53
CA SER A 274 4.43 -30.90 11.60
C SER A 274 3.69 -32.18 12.01
N VAL A 275 3.38 -32.32 13.29
CA VAL A 275 2.57 -33.43 13.81
C VAL A 275 1.09 -33.09 13.67
N ARG A 276 0.32 -33.89 12.91
CA ARG A 276 -1.12 -33.70 12.64
C ARG A 276 -2.01 -34.76 13.27
N SER A 277 -1.41 -35.71 14.01
CA SER A 277 -2.12 -36.66 14.86
C SER A 277 -2.10 -36.16 16.30
N TYR A 278 -3.26 -36.14 16.93
CA TYR A 278 -3.38 -35.66 18.30
C TYR A 278 -3.53 -36.86 19.26
N GLY A 279 -2.95 -36.75 20.46
CA GLY A 279 -3.12 -37.71 21.51
C GLY A 279 -4.48 -37.60 22.20
N ASP A 280 -4.82 -38.59 22.99
CA ASP A 280 -6.10 -38.59 23.76
C ASP A 280 -6.06 -37.71 25.01
N ILE A 281 -4.87 -37.41 25.52
CA ILE A 281 -4.67 -36.63 26.74
C ILE A 281 -4.72 -35.15 26.36
N PRO A 282 -5.67 -34.33 26.91
CA PRO A 282 -5.73 -32.92 26.64
C PRO A 282 -4.56 -32.17 27.29
N VAL A 283 -4.23 -31.00 26.75
CA VAL A 283 -3.29 -30.07 27.37
C VAL A 283 -3.79 -29.64 28.75
N THR A 284 -2.89 -29.51 29.73
CA THR A 284 -3.24 -29.02 31.06
C THR A 284 -3.23 -27.48 31.13
N VAL A 285 -3.91 -26.91 32.13
CA VAL A 285 -3.88 -25.46 32.38
C VAL A 285 -2.46 -24.97 32.72
N GLU A 286 -1.62 -25.81 33.31
CA GLU A 286 -0.23 -25.50 33.61
C GLU A 286 0.59 -25.38 32.33
N GLN A 287 0.45 -26.35 31.43
CA GLN A 287 1.12 -26.32 30.09
C GLN A 287 0.68 -25.10 29.27
N LEU A 288 -0.63 -24.79 29.27
CA LEU A 288 -1.14 -23.60 28.63
C LEU A 288 -0.56 -22.34 29.27
N GLY A 289 -0.49 -22.31 30.59
CA GLY A 289 0.10 -21.19 31.35
C GLY A 289 1.57 -20.99 31.01
N GLU A 290 2.36 -22.05 31.03
CA GLU A 290 3.78 -22.00 30.64
C GLU A 290 3.95 -21.51 29.20
N PHE A 291 3.19 -22.04 28.26
CA PHE A 291 3.22 -21.60 26.85
C PHE A 291 2.97 -20.10 26.71
N LEU A 292 1.89 -19.59 27.32
CA LEU A 292 1.56 -18.16 27.27
C LEU A 292 2.61 -17.29 27.97
N TYR A 293 3.17 -17.76 29.08
CA TYR A 293 4.21 -17.04 29.81
C TYR A 293 5.50 -16.91 28.97
N ARG A 294 5.94 -18.00 28.36
CA ARG A 294 7.16 -18.06 27.57
C ARG A 294 7.06 -17.23 26.29
N THR A 295 5.87 -17.18 25.69
CA THR A 295 5.69 -16.56 24.35
C THR A 295 5.15 -15.14 24.37
N TYR A 296 4.23 -14.79 25.29
CA TYR A 296 3.45 -13.55 25.13
C TYR A 296 3.33 -12.65 26.37
N ARG A 297 3.91 -13.02 27.51
CA ARG A 297 3.85 -12.17 28.70
C ARG A 297 4.40 -10.78 28.46
N ILE A 298 3.94 -9.79 29.21
CA ILE A 298 4.59 -8.48 29.32
C ILE A 298 5.75 -8.61 30.31
N LYS A 299 6.97 -8.32 29.87
CA LYS A 299 8.19 -8.27 30.68
C LYS A 299 8.35 -6.92 31.37
N GLU A 300 7.98 -5.87 30.65
CA GLU A 300 8.14 -4.48 31.08
C GLU A 300 7.09 -3.61 30.40
N VAL A 301 6.60 -2.60 31.09
CA VAL A 301 5.77 -1.51 30.54
C VAL A 301 6.61 -0.23 30.61
N LYS A 302 6.74 0.46 29.50
CA LYS A 302 7.43 1.76 29.40
C LYS A 302 6.39 2.83 29.12
N ASP A 303 6.29 3.81 30.00
CA ASP A 303 5.41 4.95 29.82
C ASP A 303 6.04 6.01 28.90
N SER A 304 5.21 6.77 28.22
CA SER A 304 5.63 7.84 27.29
C SER A 304 6.54 8.89 27.93
N ALA A 305 6.46 9.06 29.27
CA ALA A 305 7.26 10.03 30.02
C ALA A 305 8.73 9.57 30.25
N ASP A 306 8.99 8.27 30.25
CA ASP A 306 10.28 7.71 30.71
C ASP A 306 11.32 7.49 29.60
N GLY A 307 10.97 7.67 28.34
CA GLY A 307 11.87 7.29 27.24
C GLY A 307 11.74 8.08 25.94
N GLY A 308 10.99 9.19 25.90
CA GLY A 308 10.75 9.95 24.68
C GLY A 308 9.80 9.29 23.70
N GLU A 309 9.10 8.22 24.13
CA GLU A 309 8.04 7.58 23.36
C GLU A 309 6.77 8.45 23.37
N MET A 310 6.08 8.52 22.24
CA MET A 310 4.83 9.30 22.13
C MET A 310 3.61 8.61 22.77
N TYR A 311 3.73 7.34 23.15
CA TYR A 311 2.68 6.51 23.74
C TYR A 311 3.30 5.37 24.57
N GLN A 312 2.48 4.75 25.42
CA GLN A 312 2.91 3.62 26.24
C GLN A 312 3.27 2.42 25.35
N VAL A 313 4.37 1.76 25.63
CA VAL A 313 4.84 0.55 24.94
C VAL A 313 5.10 -0.59 25.91
N THR A 314 5.10 -1.83 25.40
CA THR A 314 5.41 -3.02 26.20
C THR A 314 6.59 -3.79 25.65
N VAL A 315 7.34 -4.46 26.48
CA VAL A 315 8.39 -5.40 26.11
C VAL A 315 7.86 -6.81 26.31
N ARG A 316 7.87 -7.62 25.23
CA ARG A 316 7.38 -9.00 25.23
C ARG A 316 8.40 -9.97 24.67
N PRO A 317 8.30 -11.30 24.94
CA PRO A 317 9.20 -12.30 24.34
C PRO A 317 9.02 -12.48 22.84
N CYS A 318 7.77 -12.37 22.36
CA CYS A 318 7.47 -12.52 20.94
C CYS A 318 7.93 -11.31 20.13
N ALA A 319 8.16 -11.51 18.83
CA ALA A 319 8.38 -10.42 17.90
C ALA A 319 7.07 -9.70 17.58
N GLY A 320 7.15 -8.38 17.35
CA GLY A 320 6.05 -7.54 16.88
C GLY A 320 6.59 -6.43 16.00
N GLY A 321 5.88 -6.06 14.93
CA GLY A 321 6.25 -4.95 14.07
C GLY A 321 6.31 -3.64 14.86
N GLY A 322 7.48 -2.99 14.93
CA GLY A 322 7.66 -1.77 15.73
C GLY A 322 7.36 -1.91 17.23
N ALA A 323 7.34 -3.14 17.77
CA ALA A 323 6.93 -3.46 19.14
C ALA A 323 5.51 -2.96 19.52
N CYS A 324 4.63 -2.80 18.54
CA CYS A 324 3.27 -2.29 18.76
C CYS A 324 2.37 -3.31 19.44
N TYR A 325 2.56 -4.62 19.20
CA TYR A 325 1.78 -5.72 19.79
C TYR A 325 0.26 -5.49 19.75
N GLU A 326 -0.23 -5.14 18.59
CA GLU A 326 -1.61 -4.76 18.32
C GLU A 326 -2.64 -5.88 18.49
N LEU A 327 -2.18 -7.14 18.60
CA LEU A 327 -3.04 -8.31 18.76
C LEU A 327 -3.17 -8.70 20.23
N GLU A 328 -4.39 -9.03 20.62
CA GLU A 328 -4.73 -9.61 21.93
C GLU A 328 -4.95 -11.12 21.80
N ILE A 329 -4.63 -11.88 22.85
CA ILE A 329 -4.78 -13.34 22.86
C ILE A 329 -6.12 -13.73 23.50
N TYR A 330 -6.95 -14.43 22.73
CA TYR A 330 -8.23 -14.98 23.17
C TYR A 330 -8.24 -16.52 23.00
N PRO A 331 -7.79 -17.29 24.00
CA PRO A 331 -7.86 -18.74 23.94
C PRO A 331 -9.31 -19.23 23.87
N VAL A 332 -9.62 -20.06 22.85
CA VAL A 332 -10.87 -20.80 22.73
C VAL A 332 -10.62 -22.22 23.22
N ILE A 333 -11.12 -22.51 24.41
CA ILE A 333 -10.87 -23.80 25.08
C ILE A 333 -11.99 -24.77 24.75
N ASN A 334 -11.64 -25.85 24.07
CA ASN A 334 -12.51 -27.02 23.83
C ASN A 334 -12.31 -28.07 24.92
N LYS A 335 -11.06 -28.54 25.08
CA LYS A 335 -10.65 -29.50 26.12
C LYS A 335 -9.32 -29.04 26.71
N CYS A 336 -9.28 -28.84 28.02
CA CYS A 336 -8.07 -28.51 28.77
C CYS A 336 -8.26 -29.04 30.20
N GLU A 337 -7.31 -29.81 30.68
CA GLU A 337 -7.38 -30.29 32.07
C GLU A 337 -7.17 -29.12 33.03
N GLY A 338 -8.04 -28.99 34.00
CA GLY A 338 -8.04 -27.89 34.99
C GLY A 338 -8.65 -26.59 34.50
N LEU A 339 -9.23 -26.53 33.29
CA LEU A 339 -9.87 -25.33 32.74
C LEU A 339 -11.19 -25.68 32.04
N SER A 340 -12.25 -24.97 32.35
CA SER A 340 -13.56 -25.17 31.73
C SER A 340 -13.57 -24.73 30.27
N SER A 341 -14.38 -25.38 29.43
CA SER A 341 -14.57 -24.99 28.03
C SER A 341 -15.19 -23.60 27.91
N GLY A 342 -14.74 -22.80 26.93
CA GLY A 342 -15.23 -21.43 26.73
C GLY A 342 -14.21 -20.55 26.03
N ILE A 343 -14.46 -19.24 26.01
CA ILE A 343 -13.53 -18.23 25.51
C ILE A 343 -12.95 -17.44 26.67
N TYR A 344 -11.67 -17.24 26.64
CA TYR A 344 -10.93 -16.49 27.64
C TYR A 344 -10.17 -15.33 27.00
N HIS A 345 -9.92 -14.28 27.78
CA HIS A 345 -8.96 -13.23 27.44
C HIS A 345 -7.72 -13.42 28.30
N TYR A 346 -6.56 -13.48 27.67
CA TYR A 346 -5.29 -13.56 28.37
C TYR A 346 -4.80 -12.18 28.80
N ASP A 347 -4.59 -11.99 30.09
CA ASP A 347 -3.92 -10.82 30.67
C ASP A 347 -2.40 -11.05 30.67
N PRO A 348 -1.66 -10.45 29.74
CA PRO A 348 -0.22 -10.68 29.63
C PRO A 348 0.59 -9.99 30.72
N LEU A 349 0.04 -8.97 31.40
CA LEU A 349 0.72 -8.25 32.49
C LEU A 349 0.68 -9.05 33.79
N ASN A 350 -0.49 -9.55 34.16
CA ASN A 350 -0.67 -10.26 35.43
C ASN A 350 -0.57 -11.77 35.28
N HIS A 351 -0.45 -12.27 34.05
CA HIS A 351 -0.43 -13.67 33.69
C HIS A 351 -1.66 -14.43 34.19
N ARG A 352 -2.82 -14.01 33.69
CA ARG A 352 -4.14 -14.53 34.07
C ARG A 352 -5.01 -14.80 32.87
N LEU A 353 -5.98 -15.71 33.05
CA LEU A 353 -7.08 -15.89 32.10
C LEU A 353 -8.38 -15.34 32.70
N HIS A 354 -9.06 -14.51 31.94
CA HIS A 354 -10.37 -13.98 32.26
C HIS A 354 -11.42 -14.61 31.37
N ARG A 355 -12.36 -15.37 31.95
CA ARG A 355 -13.40 -16.03 31.14
C ARG A 355 -14.38 -14.99 30.61
N LEU A 356 -14.56 -14.94 29.29
CA LEU A 356 -15.51 -14.07 28.64
C LEU A 356 -16.87 -14.74 28.45
N THR A 357 -16.86 -16.02 28.10
CA THR A 357 -18.09 -16.79 27.95
C THR A 357 -17.84 -18.28 28.20
N GLU A 358 -18.88 -18.96 28.63
CA GLU A 358 -18.92 -20.42 28.69
C GLU A 358 -19.12 -21.02 27.30
N ARG A 359 -19.05 -22.35 27.22
CA ARG A 359 -19.37 -23.06 26.00
C ARG A 359 -20.80 -22.76 25.56
N ASN A 360 -20.97 -22.24 24.37
CA ASN A 360 -22.22 -21.88 23.74
C ASN A 360 -22.15 -22.06 22.23
N GLU A 361 -23.23 -21.74 21.53
CA GLU A 361 -23.28 -21.86 20.05
C GLU A 361 -22.18 -21.08 19.32
N THR A 362 -21.78 -19.91 19.84
CA THR A 362 -20.68 -19.13 19.26
C THR A 362 -19.34 -19.84 19.39
N VAL A 363 -19.05 -20.41 20.56
CA VAL A 363 -17.83 -21.20 20.81
C VAL A 363 -17.79 -22.43 19.90
N GLU A 364 -18.91 -23.14 19.77
CA GLU A 364 -19.03 -24.28 18.86
C GLU A 364 -18.79 -23.87 17.40
N ALA A 365 -19.36 -22.76 16.97
CA ALA A 365 -19.17 -22.26 15.62
C ALA A 365 -17.70 -21.89 15.34
N LEU A 366 -16.99 -21.29 16.30
CA LEU A 366 -15.55 -21.00 16.19
C LEU A 366 -14.72 -22.28 16.07
N ILE A 367 -14.97 -23.25 16.94
CA ILE A 367 -14.26 -24.55 16.93
C ILE A 367 -14.50 -25.27 15.60
N ASN A 368 -15.75 -25.32 15.15
CA ASN A 368 -16.11 -25.96 13.87
C ASN A 368 -15.46 -25.26 12.67
N ARG A 369 -15.43 -23.93 12.65
CA ARG A 369 -14.75 -23.18 11.57
C ARG A 369 -13.24 -23.45 11.55
N ALA A 370 -12.61 -23.48 12.73
CA ALA A 370 -11.19 -23.81 12.84
C ALA A 370 -10.91 -25.25 12.33
N HIS A 371 -11.77 -26.20 12.71
CA HIS A 371 -11.66 -27.59 12.21
C HIS A 371 -11.82 -27.68 10.70
N VAL A 372 -12.85 -27.06 10.13
CA VAL A 372 -13.08 -27.04 8.66
C VAL A 372 -11.90 -26.41 7.92
N SER A 373 -11.34 -25.32 8.45
CA SER A 373 -10.18 -24.67 7.85
C SER A 373 -8.94 -25.54 7.89
N ALA A 374 -8.69 -26.23 9.02
CA ALA A 374 -7.55 -27.13 9.15
C ALA A 374 -7.65 -28.34 8.21
N VAL A 375 -8.85 -28.92 8.05
CA VAL A 375 -9.06 -30.08 7.16
C VAL A 375 -8.96 -29.69 5.68
N LYS A 376 -9.50 -28.52 5.28
CA LYS A 376 -9.43 -28.05 3.89
C LYS A 376 -8.04 -27.61 3.43
N LEU A 377 -7.16 -27.23 4.34
CA LEU A 377 -5.77 -26.86 4.01
C LEU A 377 -4.85 -28.09 3.84
N CYS A 378 -5.36 -29.30 4.07
CA CYS A 378 -4.61 -30.55 3.93
C CYS A 378 -4.88 -31.30 2.60
N TYR A 379 -5.56 -30.66 1.63
CA TYR A 379 -5.80 -31.21 0.30
C TYR A 379 -5.23 -30.32 -0.78
#